data_e3c0bd28a4ab4cd74c7d70b0957fd565
#
_entry.id   e3c0bd28a4ab4cd74c7d70b0957fd565
#
_cell.length_a   1.000
_cell.length_b   1.000
_cell.length_c   1.000
_cell.angle_alpha   90.00
_cell.angle_beta   90.00
_cell.angle_gamma   90.00
#
_symmetry.space_group_name_H-M   'P 1'
#
loop_
_entity.id
_entity.type
_entity.pdbx_description
1 polymer ?
#
loop_
_entity_poly.entity_id
_entity_poly.type
_entity_poly.pdbx_seq_one_letter_code
_entity_poly.pdbx_strand_id
1 'polypeptide(L)'
;DPLEQIDKDGFSRGTLDKNLECDEALKLLKGDREQRIQGLRIFCEYRDKRSFPLLLPLLDQPCPVERMSAVYALGRNPFPSAVEKLVSLLETDDNAYVRRATAWSLANYDNEIVLKPLINSLKNDVASVRLWSSSSLAEIGSTSSCNAQLAAEQLLISLKIDNEPVVRSNCIWSLCRLFEKLNEISQESFVDECTKIALFDKEPSVMEEAKTALDSMGMKGFYK
;
A
#
# COMPACT_ATOMS: atom_id res chain seq x y z
N ASP A 1 -6.01 -33.59 27.01
CA ASP A 1 -7.30 -32.96 26.70
C ASP A 1 -7.65 -33.27 25.24
N PRO A 2 -8.83 -33.86 24.91
CA PRO A 2 -9.24 -34.13 23.53
C PRO A 2 -9.31 -32.88 22.62
N LEU A 3 -9.50 -31.68 23.21
CA LEU A 3 -9.53 -30.40 22.47
C LEU A 3 -8.14 -29.94 22.02
N GLU A 4 -7.09 -30.27 22.78
CA GLU A 4 -5.70 -29.97 22.36
C GLU A 4 -5.24 -30.81 21.15
N GLN A 5 -5.80 -32.01 20.98
CA GLN A 5 -5.51 -32.87 19.84
C GLN A 5 -6.20 -32.37 18.55
N ILE A 6 -7.43 -31.83 18.68
CA ILE A 6 -8.18 -31.27 17.55
C ILE A 6 -7.47 -30.04 17.00
N ASP A 7 -6.93 -29.16 17.84
CA ASP A 7 -6.17 -27.97 17.41
C ASP A 7 -4.85 -28.31 16.72
N LYS A 8 -4.15 -29.35 17.17
CA LYS A 8 -2.90 -29.82 16.54
C LYS A 8 -3.14 -30.46 15.18
N ASP A 9 -4.18 -31.27 15.04
CA ASP A 9 -4.53 -31.92 13.76
C ASP A 9 -5.11 -30.94 12.74
N GLY A 10 -5.92 -29.98 13.19
CA GLY A 10 -6.45 -28.91 12.34
C GLY A 10 -5.36 -27.98 11.81
N PHE A 11 -4.40 -27.58 12.64
CA PHE A 11 -3.26 -26.76 12.25
C PHE A 11 -2.34 -27.51 11.28
N SER A 12 -2.08 -28.78 11.52
CA SER A 12 -1.24 -29.63 10.62
C SER A 12 -1.89 -29.84 9.26
N ARG A 13 -3.21 -30.02 9.17
CA ARG A 13 -3.95 -30.15 7.91
C ARG A 13 -3.93 -28.86 7.10
N GLY A 14 -4.23 -27.70 7.70
CA GLY A 14 -4.19 -26.42 7.04
C GLY A 14 -2.81 -26.03 6.50
N THR A 15 -1.74 -26.46 7.18
CA THR A 15 -0.37 -26.23 6.70
C THR A 15 -0.01 -27.18 5.55
N LEU A 16 -0.47 -28.41 5.57
CA LEU A 16 -0.26 -29.39 4.50
C LEU A 16 -1.00 -28.98 3.24
N ASP A 17 -2.26 -28.54 3.35
CA ASP A 17 -3.07 -28.05 2.25
C ASP A 17 -2.42 -26.83 1.59
N LYS A 18 -1.94 -25.87 2.38
CA LYS A 18 -1.20 -24.70 1.92
C LYS A 18 0.04 -25.06 1.11
N ASN A 19 0.84 -26.03 1.56
CA ASN A 19 2.03 -26.45 0.83
C ASN A 19 1.68 -27.11 -0.51
N LEU A 20 0.60 -27.91 -0.56
CA LEU A 20 0.11 -28.52 -1.78
C LEU A 20 -0.40 -27.47 -2.77
N GLU A 21 -1.13 -26.45 -2.30
CA GLU A 21 -1.58 -25.33 -3.14
C GLU A 21 -0.39 -24.53 -3.70
N CYS A 22 0.63 -24.25 -2.89
CA CYS A 22 1.83 -23.57 -3.36
C CYS A 22 2.61 -24.42 -4.38
N ASP A 23 2.70 -25.74 -4.18
CA ASP A 23 3.36 -26.66 -5.15
C ASP A 23 2.63 -26.71 -6.48
N GLU A 24 1.29 -26.69 -6.46
CA GLU A 24 0.47 -26.61 -7.67
C GLU A 24 0.64 -25.23 -8.33
N ALA A 25 0.59 -24.15 -7.57
CA ALA A 25 0.81 -22.80 -8.08
C ALA A 25 2.17 -22.64 -8.76
N LEU A 26 3.25 -23.22 -8.21
CA LEU A 26 4.57 -23.20 -8.85
C LEU A 26 4.60 -23.91 -10.20
N LYS A 27 3.75 -24.93 -10.40
CA LYS A 27 3.59 -25.57 -11.72
C LYS A 27 2.78 -24.69 -12.66
N LEU A 28 1.68 -24.12 -12.18
CA LEU A 28 0.80 -23.24 -12.94
C LEU A 28 1.54 -22.01 -13.47
N LEU A 29 2.45 -21.41 -12.69
CA LEU A 29 3.27 -20.28 -13.14
C LEU A 29 4.17 -20.57 -14.35
N LYS A 30 4.41 -21.84 -14.67
CA LYS A 30 5.21 -22.27 -15.84
C LYS A 30 4.37 -22.58 -17.07
N GLY A 31 3.07 -22.55 -16.92
CA GLY A 31 2.11 -22.91 -17.97
C GLY A 31 1.74 -21.78 -18.91
N ASP A 32 0.58 -21.91 -19.54
CA ASP A 32 0.01 -20.88 -20.38
C ASP A 32 -0.51 -19.68 -19.56
N ARG A 33 -1.05 -18.68 -20.24
CA ARG A 33 -1.52 -17.43 -19.60
C ARG A 33 -2.60 -17.69 -18.54
N GLU A 34 -3.54 -18.57 -18.82
CA GLU A 34 -4.66 -18.86 -17.92
C GLU A 34 -4.15 -19.56 -16.64
N GLN A 35 -3.26 -20.52 -16.81
CA GLN A 35 -2.60 -21.23 -15.74
C GLN A 35 -1.75 -20.28 -14.89
N ARG A 36 -0.97 -19.38 -15.52
CA ARG A 36 -0.20 -18.37 -14.77
C ARG A 36 -1.08 -17.47 -13.92
N ILE A 37 -2.22 -17.00 -14.44
CA ILE A 37 -3.17 -16.17 -13.67
C ILE A 37 -3.74 -16.95 -12.47
N GLN A 38 -4.02 -18.25 -12.63
CA GLN A 38 -4.47 -19.10 -11.52
C GLN A 38 -3.37 -19.25 -10.45
N GLY A 39 -2.14 -19.54 -10.86
CA GLY A 39 -1.00 -19.63 -9.94
C GLY A 39 -0.72 -18.30 -9.21
N LEU A 40 -0.83 -17.17 -9.90
CA LEU A 40 -0.67 -15.83 -9.32
C LEU A 40 -1.69 -15.55 -8.21
N ARG A 41 -2.95 -15.97 -8.36
CA ARG A 41 -3.97 -15.81 -7.32
C ARG A 41 -3.58 -16.48 -6.01
N ILE A 42 -3.01 -17.68 -6.09
CA ILE A 42 -2.53 -18.41 -4.90
C ILE A 42 -1.42 -17.62 -4.20
N PHE A 43 -0.44 -17.07 -4.94
CA PHE A 43 0.64 -16.26 -4.36
C PHE A 43 0.22 -14.85 -3.92
N CYS A 44 -0.97 -14.39 -4.27
CA CYS A 44 -1.57 -13.20 -3.65
C CYS A 44 -2.05 -13.48 -2.21
N GLU A 45 -2.30 -14.74 -1.86
CA GLU A 45 -2.77 -15.16 -0.54
C GLU A 45 -1.64 -15.77 0.30
N TYR A 46 -0.84 -16.66 -0.31
CA TYR A 46 0.19 -17.42 0.38
C TYR A 46 1.60 -16.89 0.10
N ARG A 47 2.47 -17.05 1.09
CA ARG A 47 3.89 -16.72 0.99
C ARG A 47 4.71 -17.98 0.75
N ASP A 48 5.48 -17.98 -0.36
CA ASP A 48 6.43 -19.03 -0.68
C ASP A 48 7.65 -18.47 -1.44
N LYS A 49 8.81 -18.55 -0.83
CA LYS A 49 10.05 -18.01 -1.40
C LYS A 49 10.43 -18.64 -2.76
N ARG A 50 9.95 -19.82 -3.08
CA ARG A 50 10.20 -20.51 -4.36
C ARG A 50 9.50 -19.82 -5.54
N SER A 51 8.48 -18.98 -5.26
CA SER A 51 7.72 -18.26 -6.29
C SER A 51 8.53 -17.14 -6.96
N PHE A 52 9.49 -16.52 -6.26
CA PHE A 52 10.18 -15.33 -6.73
C PHE A 52 10.77 -15.43 -8.15
N PRO A 53 11.59 -16.44 -8.50
CA PRO A 53 12.17 -16.54 -9.84
C PRO A 53 11.12 -16.72 -10.95
N LEU A 54 9.90 -17.14 -10.60
CA LEU A 54 8.79 -17.29 -11.53
C LEU A 54 7.91 -16.03 -11.58
N LEU A 55 7.80 -15.27 -10.49
CA LEU A 55 6.99 -14.04 -10.42
C LEU A 55 7.68 -12.87 -11.14
N LEU A 56 8.99 -12.72 -10.99
CA LEU A 56 9.72 -11.56 -11.52
C LEU A 56 9.58 -11.40 -13.04
N PRO A 57 9.71 -12.46 -13.87
CA PRO A 57 9.52 -12.35 -15.34
C PRO A 57 8.09 -12.00 -15.75
N LEU A 58 7.09 -12.23 -14.87
CA LEU A 58 5.67 -11.93 -15.16
C LEU A 58 5.37 -10.43 -15.11
N LEU A 59 6.25 -9.63 -14.53
CA LEU A 59 6.15 -8.17 -14.56
C LEU A 59 6.35 -7.58 -15.98
N ASP A 60 6.92 -8.34 -16.91
CA ASP A 60 7.16 -7.92 -18.30
C ASP A 60 6.11 -8.47 -19.29
N GLN A 61 5.07 -9.16 -18.81
CA GLN A 61 4.07 -9.74 -19.69
C GLN A 61 3.26 -8.65 -20.41
N PRO A 62 2.89 -8.85 -21.69
CA PRO A 62 2.08 -7.89 -22.45
C PRO A 62 0.71 -7.64 -21.81
N CYS A 63 0.14 -8.65 -21.14
CA CYS A 63 -1.16 -8.55 -20.50
C CYS A 63 -1.10 -7.78 -19.19
N PRO A 64 -1.79 -6.63 -19.04
CA PRO A 64 -1.77 -5.86 -17.80
C PRO A 64 -2.38 -6.63 -16.61
N VAL A 65 -3.29 -7.57 -16.84
CA VAL A 65 -3.85 -8.42 -15.78
C VAL A 65 -2.79 -9.34 -15.20
N GLU A 66 -1.92 -9.91 -16.03
CA GLU A 66 -0.80 -10.73 -15.55
C GLU A 66 0.21 -9.87 -14.78
N ARG A 67 0.61 -8.71 -15.31
CA ARG A 67 1.51 -7.79 -14.62
C ARG A 67 0.96 -7.36 -13.26
N MET A 68 -0.30 -6.93 -13.22
CA MET A 68 -0.97 -6.53 -11.98
C MET A 68 -1.02 -7.67 -10.95
N SER A 69 -1.38 -8.88 -11.39
CA SER A 69 -1.44 -10.04 -10.49
C SER A 69 -0.06 -10.44 -9.99
N ALA A 70 0.98 -10.34 -10.83
CA ALA A 70 2.36 -10.58 -10.43
C ALA A 70 2.84 -9.53 -9.41
N VAL A 71 2.45 -8.26 -9.59
CA VAL A 71 2.73 -7.18 -8.63
C VAL A 71 2.08 -7.47 -7.27
N TYR A 72 0.80 -7.90 -7.24
CA TYR A 72 0.14 -8.27 -5.98
C TYR A 72 0.81 -9.47 -5.31
N ALA A 73 1.18 -10.50 -6.09
CA ALA A 73 1.91 -11.65 -5.57
C ALA A 73 3.27 -11.24 -4.98
N LEU A 74 4.01 -10.33 -5.63
CA LEU A 74 5.28 -9.79 -5.11
C LEU A 74 5.09 -8.88 -3.90
N GLY A 75 3.99 -8.14 -3.80
CA GLY A 75 3.64 -7.38 -2.60
C GLY A 75 3.38 -8.28 -1.39
N ARG A 76 2.79 -9.46 -1.62
CA ARG A 76 2.60 -10.48 -0.59
C ARG A 76 3.89 -11.25 -0.28
N ASN A 77 4.75 -11.42 -1.29
CA ASN A 77 6.03 -12.14 -1.22
C ASN A 77 7.18 -11.16 -1.53
N PRO A 78 7.51 -10.20 -0.65
CA PRO A 78 8.49 -9.18 -0.96
C PRO A 78 9.90 -9.77 -1.08
N PHE A 79 10.57 -9.42 -2.17
CA PHE A 79 11.97 -9.74 -2.44
C PHE A 79 12.74 -8.47 -2.77
N PRO A 80 13.82 -8.15 -2.07
CA PRO A 80 14.58 -6.91 -2.28
C PRO A 80 14.98 -6.65 -3.74
N SER A 81 15.32 -7.69 -4.49
CA SER A 81 15.71 -7.57 -5.90
C SER A 81 14.55 -7.26 -6.87
N ALA A 82 13.29 -7.26 -6.42
CA ALA A 82 12.15 -6.83 -7.22
C ALA A 82 11.92 -5.30 -7.17
N VAL A 83 12.51 -4.60 -6.20
CA VAL A 83 12.19 -3.19 -5.91
C VAL A 83 12.41 -2.29 -7.11
N GLU A 84 13.57 -2.36 -7.77
CA GLU A 84 13.89 -1.52 -8.93
C GLU A 84 12.88 -1.72 -10.08
N LYS A 85 12.50 -2.97 -10.32
CA LYS A 85 11.51 -3.28 -11.35
C LYS A 85 10.11 -2.78 -10.99
N LEU A 86 9.71 -2.90 -9.72
CA LEU A 86 8.44 -2.35 -9.24
C LEU A 86 8.44 -0.81 -9.31
N VAL A 87 9.53 -0.15 -8.95
CA VAL A 87 9.66 1.30 -9.11
C VAL A 87 9.50 1.69 -10.59
N SER A 88 10.16 1.00 -11.50
CA SER A 88 10.00 1.23 -12.94
C SER A 88 8.54 1.07 -13.39
N LEU A 89 7.82 0.04 -12.94
CA LEU A 89 6.40 -0.15 -13.26
C LEU A 89 5.51 0.98 -12.69
N LEU A 90 5.78 1.45 -11.48
CA LEU A 90 5.05 2.57 -10.90
C LEU A 90 5.19 3.84 -11.76
N GLU A 91 6.38 4.08 -12.30
CA GLU A 91 6.69 5.29 -13.05
C GLU A 91 6.28 5.22 -14.52
N THR A 92 6.29 4.03 -15.13
CA THR A 92 6.24 3.90 -16.59
C THR A 92 5.17 2.97 -17.15
N ASP A 93 4.48 2.17 -16.34
CA ASP A 93 3.45 1.27 -16.88
C ASP A 93 2.26 2.07 -17.42
N ASP A 94 1.87 1.79 -18.66
CA ASP A 94 0.76 2.48 -19.31
C ASP A 94 -0.60 2.25 -18.60
N ASN A 95 -0.74 1.12 -17.90
CA ASN A 95 -1.98 0.73 -17.26
C ASN A 95 -2.05 1.22 -15.81
N ALA A 96 -2.99 2.10 -15.51
CA ALA A 96 -3.18 2.66 -14.18
C ALA A 96 -3.51 1.61 -13.09
N TYR A 97 -4.11 0.48 -13.43
CA TYR A 97 -4.37 -0.59 -12.46
C TYR A 97 -3.07 -1.31 -12.06
N VAL A 98 -2.11 -1.44 -12.99
CA VAL A 98 -0.77 -1.96 -12.67
C VAL A 98 -0.05 -0.96 -11.77
N ARG A 99 -0.01 0.34 -12.12
CA ARG A 99 0.61 1.38 -11.27
C ARG A 99 -0.01 1.43 -9.87
N ARG A 100 -1.35 1.34 -9.77
CA ARG A 100 -2.06 1.27 -8.49
C ARG A 100 -1.63 0.07 -7.64
N ALA A 101 -1.60 -1.12 -8.24
CA ALA A 101 -1.15 -2.32 -7.56
C ALA A 101 0.32 -2.20 -7.11
N THR A 102 1.14 -1.56 -7.94
CA THR A 102 2.56 -1.31 -7.66
C THR A 102 2.74 -0.34 -6.49
N ALA A 103 1.98 0.76 -6.45
CA ALA A 103 1.98 1.68 -5.32
C ALA A 103 1.70 0.93 -4.01
N TRP A 104 0.65 0.09 -3.98
CA TRP A 104 0.33 -0.75 -2.83
C TRP A 104 1.44 -1.75 -2.48
N SER A 105 2.00 -2.42 -3.50
CA SER A 105 3.04 -3.44 -3.31
C SER A 105 4.30 -2.87 -2.66
N LEU A 106 4.73 -1.69 -3.07
CA LEU A 106 5.95 -1.02 -2.61
C LEU A 106 5.91 -0.68 -1.10
N ALA A 107 4.75 -0.56 -0.49
CA ALA A 107 4.61 -0.41 0.97
C ALA A 107 5.21 -1.58 1.77
N ASN A 108 5.37 -2.74 1.15
CA ASN A 108 5.91 -3.94 1.79
C ASN A 108 7.44 -4.09 1.63
N TYR A 109 8.09 -3.09 1.04
CA TYR A 109 9.54 -3.10 0.80
C TYR A 109 10.23 -2.03 1.66
N ASP A 110 11.06 -2.49 2.57
CA ASP A 110 11.90 -1.61 3.38
C ASP A 110 13.11 -1.15 2.56
N ASN A 111 12.88 -0.14 1.70
CA ASN A 111 13.92 0.39 0.82
C ASN A 111 13.66 1.87 0.54
N GLU A 112 14.64 2.71 0.82
CA GLU A 112 14.54 4.18 0.67
C GLU A 112 14.27 4.64 -0.77
N ILE A 113 14.66 3.84 -1.78
CA ILE A 113 14.44 4.22 -3.18
C ILE A 113 12.96 4.32 -3.56
N VAL A 114 12.04 3.71 -2.80
CA VAL A 114 10.60 3.74 -3.10
C VAL A 114 9.92 5.05 -2.72
N LEU A 115 10.52 5.84 -1.81
CA LEU A 115 9.91 7.04 -1.25
C LEU A 115 9.64 8.11 -2.32
N LYS A 116 10.65 8.45 -3.11
CA LYS A 116 10.53 9.48 -4.17
C LYS A 116 9.54 9.10 -5.27
N PRO A 117 9.56 7.88 -5.84
CA PRO A 117 8.53 7.42 -6.78
C PRO A 117 7.11 7.50 -6.23
N LEU A 118 6.88 7.12 -4.97
CA LEU A 118 5.58 7.22 -4.33
C LEU A 118 5.12 8.68 -4.13
N ILE A 119 6.03 9.57 -3.74
CA ILE A 119 5.78 11.01 -3.66
C ILE A 119 5.38 11.56 -5.04
N ASN A 120 6.11 11.19 -6.09
CA ASN A 120 5.80 11.62 -7.46
C ASN A 120 4.45 11.09 -7.94
N SER A 121 4.13 9.84 -7.65
CA SER A 121 2.84 9.25 -8.00
C SER A 121 1.68 9.91 -7.24
N LEU A 122 1.84 10.21 -5.95
CA LEU A 122 0.84 10.96 -5.18
C LEU A 122 0.58 12.33 -5.79
N LYS A 123 1.59 12.97 -6.36
CA LYS A 123 1.47 14.31 -6.95
C LYS A 123 0.82 14.31 -8.33
N ASN A 124 1.12 13.32 -9.17
CA ASN A 124 0.92 13.46 -10.63
C ASN A 124 0.06 12.36 -11.27
N ASP A 125 -0.26 11.28 -10.59
CA ASP A 125 -0.96 10.14 -11.19
C ASP A 125 -2.49 10.27 -11.09
N VAL A 126 -3.23 9.31 -11.61
CA VAL A 126 -4.70 9.23 -11.48
C VAL A 126 -5.12 8.97 -10.04
N ALA A 127 -6.32 9.35 -9.65
CA ALA A 127 -6.81 9.32 -8.27
C ALA A 127 -6.61 7.99 -7.54
N SER A 128 -6.84 6.86 -8.23
CA SER A 128 -6.66 5.53 -7.63
C SER A 128 -5.20 5.19 -7.32
N VAL A 129 -4.25 5.70 -8.08
CA VAL A 129 -2.81 5.56 -7.81
C VAL A 129 -2.40 6.52 -6.69
N ARG A 130 -2.85 7.78 -6.72
CA ARG A 130 -2.61 8.76 -5.66
C ARG A 130 -3.08 8.25 -4.29
N LEU A 131 -4.29 7.65 -4.25
CA LEU A 131 -4.84 7.04 -3.04
C LEU A 131 -3.89 6.00 -2.43
N TRP A 132 -3.43 5.03 -3.23
CA TRP A 132 -2.54 3.99 -2.73
C TRP A 132 -1.13 4.50 -2.44
N SER A 133 -0.65 5.48 -3.20
CA SER A 133 0.64 6.13 -2.93
C SER A 133 0.63 6.84 -1.57
N SER A 134 -0.47 7.53 -1.21
CA SER A 134 -0.58 8.17 0.12
C SER A 134 -0.57 7.15 1.26
N SER A 135 -1.27 6.01 1.13
CA SER A 135 -1.21 4.92 2.12
C SER A 135 0.20 4.34 2.26
N SER A 136 0.86 4.09 1.13
CA SER A 136 2.20 3.50 1.11
C SER A 136 3.26 4.45 1.68
N LEU A 137 3.09 5.76 1.50
CA LEU A 137 3.93 6.78 2.13
C LEU A 137 3.82 6.77 3.65
N ALA A 138 2.66 6.42 4.23
CA ALA A 138 2.53 6.25 5.67
C ALA A 138 3.35 5.06 6.19
N GLU A 139 3.36 3.94 5.47
CA GLU A 139 4.15 2.76 5.86
C GLU A 139 5.65 3.03 5.74
N ILE A 140 6.12 3.51 4.60
CA ILE A 140 7.55 3.82 4.37
C ILE A 140 8.02 4.99 5.25
N GLY A 141 7.20 6.03 5.41
CA GLY A 141 7.48 7.16 6.30
C GLY A 141 7.64 6.72 7.76
N SER A 142 6.92 5.68 8.19
CA SER A 142 7.03 5.18 9.56
C SER A 142 8.35 4.49 9.88
N THR A 143 9.24 4.26 8.91
CA THR A 143 10.56 3.62 9.14
C THR A 143 11.57 4.55 9.81
N SER A 144 11.50 5.87 9.56
CA SER A 144 12.37 6.87 10.20
C SER A 144 11.71 8.25 10.24
N SER A 145 12.16 9.12 11.17
CA SER A 145 11.67 10.51 11.23
C SER A 145 12.01 11.31 9.95
N CYS A 146 13.13 11.03 9.32
CA CYS A 146 13.50 11.66 8.04
C CYS A 146 12.51 11.29 6.93
N ASN A 147 12.20 10.00 6.79
CA ASN A 147 11.21 9.52 5.80
C ASN A 147 9.79 10.03 6.11
N ALA A 148 9.43 10.09 7.41
CA ALA A 148 8.16 10.67 7.86
C ALA A 148 8.02 12.12 7.41
N GLN A 149 9.06 12.92 7.61
CA GLN A 149 9.04 14.33 7.24
C GLN A 149 8.92 14.54 5.73
N LEU A 150 9.68 13.79 4.92
CA LEU A 150 9.61 13.85 3.46
C LEU A 150 8.24 13.39 2.92
N ALA A 151 7.67 12.34 3.49
CA ALA A 151 6.33 11.88 3.14
C ALA A 151 5.27 12.92 3.51
N ALA A 152 5.35 13.49 4.72
CA ALA A 152 4.38 14.45 5.23
C ALA A 152 4.33 15.74 4.40
N GLU A 153 5.44 16.22 3.88
CA GLU A 153 5.48 17.41 3.01
C GLU A 153 4.53 17.24 1.80
N GLN A 154 4.61 16.11 1.09
CA GLN A 154 3.71 15.87 -0.05
C GLN A 154 2.29 15.53 0.39
N LEU A 155 2.12 14.78 1.47
CA LEU A 155 0.80 14.44 2.01
C LEU A 155 0.03 15.72 2.42
N LEU A 156 0.69 16.68 3.06
CA LEU A 156 0.09 17.97 3.41
C LEU A 156 -0.29 18.80 2.17
N ILE A 157 0.52 18.79 1.14
CA ILE A 157 0.18 19.45 -0.14
C ILE A 157 -1.06 18.78 -0.73
N SER A 158 -1.06 17.45 -0.88
CA SER A 158 -2.18 16.72 -1.46
C SER A 158 -3.46 16.88 -0.65
N LEU A 159 -3.36 16.88 0.68
CA LEU A 159 -4.49 17.15 1.57
C LEU A 159 -5.18 18.50 1.27
N LYS A 160 -4.38 19.53 0.96
CA LYS A 160 -4.88 20.89 0.68
C LYS A 160 -5.51 21.05 -0.70
N ILE A 161 -4.96 20.39 -1.71
CA ILE A 161 -5.28 20.71 -3.10
C ILE A 161 -5.88 19.57 -3.93
N ASP A 162 -5.88 18.33 -3.44
CA ASP A 162 -6.41 17.21 -4.23
C ASP A 162 -7.92 17.35 -4.43
N ASN A 163 -8.35 17.20 -5.68
CA ASN A 163 -9.78 17.33 -6.02
C ASN A 163 -10.59 16.12 -5.54
N GLU A 164 -9.96 14.95 -5.36
CA GLU A 164 -10.64 13.72 -5.00
C GLU A 164 -10.79 13.58 -3.49
N PRO A 165 -12.01 13.54 -2.96
CA PRO A 165 -12.26 13.43 -1.52
C PRO A 165 -11.57 12.23 -0.88
N VAL A 166 -11.58 11.07 -1.58
CA VAL A 166 -10.96 9.83 -1.08
C VAL A 166 -9.44 9.95 -0.91
N VAL A 167 -8.78 10.77 -1.75
CA VAL A 167 -7.34 11.03 -1.61
C VAL A 167 -7.09 11.94 -0.42
N ARG A 168 -7.90 13.01 -0.23
CA ARG A 168 -7.78 13.89 0.95
C ARG A 168 -8.00 13.14 2.26
N SER A 169 -9.07 12.32 2.35
CA SER A 169 -9.32 11.47 3.53
C SER A 169 -8.14 10.54 3.82
N ASN A 170 -7.59 9.93 2.78
CA ASN A 170 -6.45 9.03 2.96
C ASN A 170 -5.16 9.77 3.34
N CYS A 171 -4.97 11.02 2.90
CA CYS A 171 -3.87 11.85 3.36
C CYS A 171 -4.00 12.18 4.86
N ILE A 172 -5.22 12.45 5.37
CA ILE A 172 -5.48 12.63 6.81
C ILE A 172 -5.04 11.36 7.57
N TRP A 173 -5.55 10.20 7.17
CA TRP A 173 -5.19 8.92 7.78
C TRP A 173 -3.67 8.68 7.78
N SER A 174 -3.00 8.96 6.66
CA SER A 174 -1.55 8.77 6.50
C SER A 174 -0.75 9.70 7.42
N LEU A 175 -1.15 10.97 7.53
CA LEU A 175 -0.53 11.95 8.40
C LEU A 175 -0.74 11.62 9.88
N CYS A 176 -1.93 11.11 10.27
CA CYS A 176 -2.16 10.60 11.62
C CYS A 176 -1.17 9.50 12.00
N ARG A 177 -0.91 8.56 11.10
CA ARG A 177 0.06 7.47 11.34
C ARG A 177 1.50 7.97 11.50
N LEU A 178 1.84 9.07 10.86
CA LEU A 178 3.18 9.67 10.93
C LEU A 178 3.34 10.67 12.07
N PHE A 179 2.25 11.13 12.68
CA PHE A 179 2.17 12.31 13.55
C PHE A 179 3.28 12.37 14.59
N GLU A 180 3.47 11.30 15.37
CA GLU A 180 4.49 11.23 16.44
C GLU A 180 5.94 11.30 15.91
N LYS A 181 6.16 11.12 14.61
CA LYS A 181 7.48 11.17 13.97
C LYS A 181 7.75 12.49 13.26
N LEU A 182 6.73 13.36 13.17
CA LEU A 182 6.84 14.67 12.54
C LEU A 182 7.47 15.67 13.52
N ASN A 183 8.15 16.68 12.97
CA ASN A 183 8.55 17.85 13.75
C ASN A 183 7.35 18.72 14.12
N GLU A 184 7.52 19.61 15.10
CA GLU A 184 6.45 20.48 15.62
C GLU A 184 5.77 21.30 14.52
N ILE A 185 6.54 21.86 13.58
CA ILE A 185 6.00 22.68 12.46
C ILE A 185 5.04 21.87 11.59
N SER A 186 5.40 20.62 11.27
CA SER A 186 4.56 19.74 10.46
C SER A 186 3.33 19.25 11.22
N GLN A 187 3.46 18.99 12.53
CA GLN A 187 2.35 18.67 13.40
C GLN A 187 1.34 19.81 13.47
N GLU A 188 1.81 21.04 13.75
CA GLU A 188 0.98 22.24 13.77
C GLU A 188 0.27 22.47 12.42
N SER A 189 1.02 22.39 11.30
CA SER A 189 0.44 22.53 9.96
C SER A 189 -0.63 21.49 9.65
N PHE A 190 -0.47 20.26 10.11
CA PHE A 190 -1.48 19.22 9.95
C PHE A 190 -2.73 19.49 10.79
N VAL A 191 -2.56 19.86 12.05
CA VAL A 191 -3.69 20.21 12.95
C VAL A 191 -4.48 21.38 12.41
N ASP A 192 -3.80 22.45 11.97
CA ASP A 192 -4.45 23.61 11.37
C ASP A 192 -5.25 23.24 10.12
N GLU A 193 -4.71 22.39 9.26
CA GLU A 193 -5.39 21.97 8.04
C GLU A 193 -6.58 21.05 8.35
N CYS A 194 -6.44 20.10 9.28
CA CYS A 194 -7.56 19.28 9.74
C CYS A 194 -8.68 20.13 10.35
N THR A 195 -8.35 21.19 11.10
CA THR A 195 -9.33 22.11 11.67
C THR A 195 -10.12 22.84 10.56
N LYS A 196 -9.44 23.34 9.53
CA LYS A 196 -10.10 23.97 8.38
C LYS A 196 -11.00 22.99 7.63
N ILE A 197 -10.51 21.77 7.37
CA ILE A 197 -11.25 20.72 6.67
C ILE A 197 -12.48 20.31 7.48
N ALA A 198 -12.35 20.10 8.79
CA ALA A 198 -13.45 19.72 9.67
C ALA A 198 -14.61 20.74 9.67
N LEU A 199 -14.30 22.01 9.37
CA LEU A 199 -15.28 23.10 9.33
C LEU A 199 -15.79 23.42 7.92
N PHE A 200 -14.97 23.26 6.87
CA PHE A 200 -15.22 23.91 5.59
C PHE A 200 -15.02 23.01 4.35
N ASP A 201 -14.64 21.73 4.50
CA ASP A 201 -14.54 20.85 3.32
C ASP A 201 -15.92 20.66 2.69
N LYS A 202 -15.95 20.52 1.37
CA LYS A 202 -17.19 20.33 0.61
C LYS A 202 -17.81 18.95 0.81
N GLU A 203 -16.97 17.97 1.19
CA GLU A 203 -17.38 16.57 1.34
C GLU A 203 -17.55 16.20 2.81
N PRO A 204 -18.77 15.83 3.24
CA PRO A 204 -19.03 15.47 4.63
C PRO A 204 -18.15 14.32 5.16
N SER A 205 -17.79 13.37 4.30
CA SER A 205 -16.92 12.25 4.70
C SER A 205 -15.50 12.71 5.04
N VAL A 206 -14.95 13.70 4.32
CA VAL A 206 -13.64 14.28 4.60
C VAL A 206 -13.67 15.13 5.87
N MET A 207 -14.77 15.87 6.09
CA MET A 207 -14.99 16.62 7.35
C MET A 207 -14.99 15.70 8.56
N GLU A 208 -15.69 14.56 8.47
CA GLU A 208 -15.77 13.60 9.57
C GLU A 208 -14.43 12.90 9.83
N GLU A 209 -13.68 12.58 8.79
CA GLU A 209 -12.32 12.04 8.93
C GLU A 209 -11.39 13.03 9.64
N ALA A 210 -11.45 14.31 9.27
CA ALA A 210 -10.67 15.37 9.93
C ALA A 210 -11.03 15.54 11.41
N LYS A 211 -12.32 15.48 11.77
CA LYS A 211 -12.77 15.52 13.17
C LYS A 211 -12.25 14.30 13.95
N THR A 212 -12.37 13.13 13.36
CA THR A 212 -11.85 11.87 13.96
C THR A 212 -10.35 11.95 14.19
N ALA A 213 -9.61 12.51 13.24
CA ALA A 213 -8.18 12.74 13.36
C ALA A 213 -7.84 13.69 14.53
N LEU A 214 -8.50 14.85 14.60
CA LEU A 214 -8.33 15.81 15.69
C LEU A 214 -8.67 15.20 17.06
N ASP A 215 -9.75 14.44 17.15
CA ASP A 215 -10.13 13.75 18.39
C ASP A 215 -9.09 12.71 18.81
N SER A 216 -8.52 11.97 17.88
CA SER A 216 -7.47 10.97 18.15
C SER A 216 -6.16 11.60 18.66
N MET A 217 -5.87 12.82 18.26
CA MET A 217 -4.73 13.62 18.72
C MET A 217 -5.01 14.37 20.04
N GLY A 218 -6.17 14.17 20.65
CA GLY A 218 -6.55 14.84 21.91
C GLY A 218 -7.05 16.28 21.76
N MET A 219 -7.32 16.73 20.53
CA MET A 219 -7.71 18.10 20.21
C MET A 219 -9.22 18.29 20.10
N LYS A 220 -9.99 17.64 20.98
CA LYS A 220 -11.43 17.73 21.04
C LYS A 220 -11.91 19.18 21.26
N GLY A 221 -12.70 19.67 20.30
CA GLY A 221 -13.34 20.99 20.42
C GLY A 221 -12.69 22.10 19.59
N PHE A 222 -11.61 21.85 18.90
CA PHE A 222 -11.00 22.83 17.97
C PHE A 222 -11.90 23.17 16.77
N TYR A 223 -12.90 22.32 16.49
CA TYR A 223 -13.84 22.45 15.37
C TYR A 223 -15.31 22.67 15.81
N LYS A 224 -15.52 23.16 17.05
CA LYS A 224 -16.87 23.53 17.57
C LYS A 224 -17.20 24.98 17.35
#